data_8d97bff958acc88793567495daa5a800
#
_entry.id   8d97bff958acc88793567495daa5a800
#
_cell.length_a   1.000
_cell.length_b   1.000
_cell.length_c   1.000
_cell.angle_alpha   90.00
_cell.angle_beta   90.00
_cell.angle_gamma   90.00
#
_symmetry.space_group_name_H-M   'P 1'
#
loop_
_entity.id
_entity.type
_entity.pdbx_description
1 polymer ?
#
loop_
_entity_poly.entity_id
_entity_poly.type
_entity_poly.pdbx_seq_one_letter_code
_entity_poly.pdbx_strand_id
1 'polypeptide(L)'
;MHKYTTEELVAGKPSPEEFARLSRAPLVFILHNIRSLQNVGLFFRLADALRVKKIYLTGYTGYPRKEADSRDERIVRHAESEINKTAIKLVPFVPWEQEEKVSLVLSHLKKSGHQIISVEQTDESVDYRQVKYQFPVALIFGHERTGVEEDLLKESDLIVHIPMSGMGNSHNVAMTGAILANYILNNCQ
;
A
#
# COMPACT_ATOMS: atom_id res chain seq x y z
N MET A 1 15.88 26.87 -17.74
CA MET A 1 15.28 25.66 -17.11
C MET A 1 16.44 24.79 -16.66
N HIS A 2 16.50 24.43 -15.36
CA HIS A 2 17.50 23.52 -14.79
C HIS A 2 16.85 22.16 -14.52
N LYS A 3 17.48 21.07 -14.99
CA LYS A 3 17.06 19.70 -14.70
C LYS A 3 17.96 19.16 -13.59
N TYR A 4 17.38 18.86 -12.45
CA TYR A 4 18.13 18.29 -11.32
C TYR A 4 18.82 16.97 -11.68
N THR A 5 20.08 16.86 -11.30
CA THR A 5 20.84 15.60 -11.34
C THR A 5 20.43 14.70 -10.17
N THR A 6 20.81 13.43 -10.25
CA THR A 6 20.56 12.49 -9.14
C THR A 6 21.30 12.92 -7.88
N GLU A 7 22.52 13.44 -8.01
CA GLU A 7 23.33 13.92 -6.89
C GLU A 7 22.65 15.12 -6.19
N GLU A 8 22.12 16.09 -6.94
CA GLU A 8 21.40 17.24 -6.38
C GLU A 8 20.13 16.80 -5.63
N LEU A 9 19.38 15.82 -6.19
CA LEU A 9 18.19 15.27 -5.53
C LEU A 9 18.54 14.52 -4.25
N VAL A 10 19.68 13.80 -4.22
CA VAL A 10 20.14 13.08 -3.02
C VAL A 10 20.63 14.07 -1.96
N ALA A 11 21.39 15.11 -2.37
CA ALA A 11 21.90 16.12 -1.44
C ALA A 11 20.79 16.93 -0.74
N GLY A 12 19.60 17.05 -1.37
CA GLY A 12 18.44 17.71 -0.79
C GLY A 12 17.58 16.84 0.15
N LYS A 13 17.96 15.55 0.38
CA LYS A 13 17.21 14.67 1.26
C LYS A 13 17.63 14.82 2.72
N PRO A 14 16.68 14.66 3.67
CA PRO A 14 17.03 14.62 5.08
C PRO A 14 17.91 13.39 5.40
N SER A 15 18.66 13.47 6.48
CA SER A 15 19.34 12.28 7.05
C SER A 15 18.31 11.22 7.46
N PRO A 16 18.70 9.93 7.61
CA PRO A 16 17.78 8.89 8.09
C PRO A 16 17.13 9.23 9.43
N GLU A 17 17.88 9.87 10.35
CA GLU A 17 17.38 10.29 11.67
C GLU A 17 16.35 11.44 11.55
N GLU A 18 16.60 12.43 10.72
CA GLU A 18 15.66 13.51 10.44
C GLU A 18 14.42 12.97 9.75
N PHE A 19 14.60 12.08 8.74
CA PHE A 19 13.50 11.44 8.04
C PHE A 19 12.59 10.64 8.97
N ALA A 20 13.14 9.92 9.93
CA ALA A 20 12.36 9.16 10.91
C ALA A 20 11.46 10.04 11.78
N ARG A 21 11.87 11.29 12.06
CA ARG A 21 11.12 12.25 12.91
C ARG A 21 10.01 12.99 12.17
N LEU A 22 10.03 13.01 10.84
CA LEU A 22 8.99 13.68 10.07
C LEU A 22 7.63 12.98 10.25
N SER A 23 6.53 13.74 10.28
CA SER A 23 5.18 13.19 10.34
C SER A 23 4.86 12.32 9.12
N ARG A 24 4.05 11.27 9.29
CA ARG A 24 3.57 10.42 8.20
C ARG A 24 2.14 10.77 7.85
N ALA A 25 1.79 10.58 6.58
CA ALA A 25 0.43 10.72 6.12
C ALA A 25 -0.50 9.76 6.87
N PRO A 26 -1.73 10.17 7.25
CA PRO A 26 -2.68 9.34 7.98
C PRO A 26 -3.36 8.30 7.07
N LEU A 27 -2.54 7.58 6.31
CA LEU A 27 -2.93 6.58 5.34
C LEU A 27 -2.18 5.27 5.61
N VAL A 28 -2.91 4.16 5.55
CA VAL A 28 -2.39 2.80 5.72
C VAL A 28 -2.71 2.00 4.47
N PHE A 29 -1.78 1.15 4.01
CA PHE A 29 -2.03 0.16 2.98
C PHE A 29 -2.15 -1.22 3.59
N ILE A 30 -3.18 -1.97 3.20
CA ILE A 30 -3.38 -3.39 3.51
C ILE A 30 -3.27 -4.15 2.20
N LEU A 31 -2.18 -4.89 2.02
CA LEU A 31 -1.93 -5.71 0.85
C LEU A 31 -2.35 -7.14 1.20
N HIS A 32 -3.55 -7.54 0.78
CA HIS A 32 -4.13 -8.83 1.12
C HIS A 32 -4.05 -9.80 -0.06
N ASN A 33 -3.34 -10.91 0.13
CA ASN A 33 -3.19 -11.95 -0.88
C ASN A 33 -2.56 -11.45 -2.19
N ILE A 34 -1.69 -10.43 -2.13
CA ILE A 34 -0.94 -9.94 -3.30
C ILE A 34 0.08 -11.00 -3.72
N ARG A 35 -0.06 -11.50 -4.94
CA ARG A 35 0.78 -12.57 -5.49
C ARG A 35 2.15 -12.08 -5.95
N SER A 36 2.20 -10.91 -6.57
CA SER A 36 3.41 -10.37 -7.18
C SER A 36 4.28 -9.65 -6.18
N LEU A 37 5.45 -10.21 -5.88
CA LEU A 37 6.48 -9.56 -5.05
C LEU A 37 6.94 -8.21 -5.63
N GLN A 38 6.90 -8.05 -6.95
CA GLN A 38 7.21 -6.78 -7.59
C GLN A 38 6.12 -5.72 -7.33
N ASN A 39 4.84 -6.12 -7.28
CA ASN A 39 3.77 -5.20 -6.86
C ASN A 39 3.96 -4.77 -5.40
N VAL A 40 4.32 -5.70 -4.50
CA VAL A 40 4.67 -5.37 -3.12
C VAL A 40 5.80 -4.34 -3.08
N GLY A 41 6.86 -4.53 -3.87
CA GLY A 41 7.97 -3.57 -3.95
C GLY A 41 7.55 -2.19 -4.47
N LEU A 42 6.63 -2.13 -5.45
CA LEU A 42 6.06 -0.87 -5.92
C LEU A 42 5.26 -0.15 -4.83
N PHE A 43 4.53 -0.89 -3.98
CA PHE A 43 3.84 -0.30 -2.82
C PHE A 43 4.83 0.24 -1.78
N PHE A 44 5.95 -0.41 -1.52
CA PHE A 44 7.00 0.16 -0.67
C PHE A 44 7.54 1.47 -1.24
N ARG A 45 7.81 1.51 -2.54
CA ARG A 45 8.26 2.74 -3.21
C ARG A 45 7.21 3.86 -3.15
N LEU A 46 5.95 3.52 -3.36
CA LEU A 46 4.83 4.46 -3.25
C LEU A 46 4.67 4.97 -1.82
N ALA A 47 4.74 4.07 -0.84
CA ALA A 47 4.58 4.41 0.57
C ALA A 47 5.70 5.30 1.09
N ASP A 48 6.93 5.14 0.60
CA ASP A 48 8.02 6.06 0.87
C ASP A 48 7.73 7.44 0.27
N ALA A 49 7.39 7.50 -1.02
CA ALA A 49 7.14 8.75 -1.74
C ALA A 49 6.01 9.60 -1.12
N LEU A 50 4.95 8.96 -0.63
CA LEU A 50 3.79 9.61 0.00
C LEU A 50 3.88 9.66 1.54
N ARG A 51 4.96 9.14 2.12
CA ARG A 51 5.13 9.00 3.57
C ARG A 51 3.95 8.31 4.26
N VAL A 52 3.41 7.26 3.65
CA VAL A 52 2.32 6.45 4.19
C VAL A 52 2.69 5.95 5.59
N LYS A 53 1.72 5.91 6.50
CA LYS A 53 1.93 5.59 7.91
C LYS A 53 2.46 4.17 8.09
N LYS A 54 1.88 3.19 7.38
CA LYS A 54 2.27 1.78 7.49
C LYS A 54 1.74 0.96 6.32
N ILE A 55 2.44 -0.13 5.98
CA ILE A 55 1.95 -1.20 5.11
C ILE A 55 1.70 -2.43 5.97
N TYR A 56 0.53 -3.04 5.86
CA TYR A 56 0.24 -4.40 6.35
C TYR A 56 0.27 -5.38 5.18
N LEU A 57 1.04 -6.44 5.35
CA LEU A 57 1.18 -7.55 4.39
C LEU A 57 0.42 -8.74 4.97
N THR A 58 -0.75 -9.07 4.41
CA THR A 58 -1.68 -10.03 5.03
C THR A 58 -1.98 -11.22 4.12
N GLY A 59 -2.48 -12.30 4.72
CA GLY A 59 -2.70 -13.55 4.01
C GLY A 59 -1.37 -14.13 3.50
N TYR A 60 -1.35 -14.60 2.26
CA TYR A 60 -0.12 -15.14 1.64
C TYR A 60 0.72 -14.08 0.90
N THR A 61 0.44 -12.78 1.09
CA THR A 61 1.28 -11.71 0.52
C THR A 61 2.73 -11.91 0.95
N GLY A 62 3.62 -12.00 -0.04
CA GLY A 62 5.05 -12.11 0.21
C GLY A 62 5.60 -10.84 0.87
N TYR A 63 6.61 -11.01 1.73
CA TYR A 63 7.16 -9.92 2.52
C TYR A 63 8.69 -9.94 2.56
N PRO A 64 9.35 -8.78 2.80
CA PRO A 64 10.79 -8.69 2.96
C PRO A 64 11.27 -9.54 4.16
N ARG A 65 12.58 -9.70 4.32
CA ARG A 65 13.15 -10.31 5.52
C ARG A 65 12.69 -9.56 6.76
N LYS A 66 12.27 -10.32 7.78
CA LYS A 66 11.93 -9.78 9.11
C LYS A 66 12.86 -10.30 10.17
N GLU A 67 12.91 -9.64 11.30
CA GLU A 67 13.62 -10.14 12.48
C GLU A 67 12.99 -11.49 12.91
N ALA A 68 13.83 -12.45 13.31
CA ALA A 68 13.41 -13.81 13.64
C ALA A 68 12.55 -14.49 12.55
N ASP A 69 12.93 -14.36 11.27
CA ASP A 69 12.24 -14.94 10.15
C ASP A 69 12.36 -16.48 10.15
N SER A 70 11.24 -17.18 10.29
CA SER A 70 11.18 -18.64 10.35
C SER A 70 11.06 -19.32 8.98
N ARG A 71 10.98 -18.55 7.89
CA ARG A 71 10.90 -19.11 6.52
C ARG A 71 12.25 -19.69 6.09
N ASP A 72 12.20 -20.64 5.14
CA ASP A 72 13.41 -21.13 4.47
C ASP A 72 14.22 -19.97 3.88
N GLU A 73 15.55 -19.98 4.06
CA GLU A 73 16.44 -18.91 3.63
C GLU A 73 16.36 -18.63 2.12
N ARG A 74 16.07 -19.64 1.29
CA ARG A 74 15.88 -19.46 -0.15
C ARG A 74 14.63 -18.67 -0.47
N ILE A 75 13.55 -18.90 0.29
CA ILE A 75 12.28 -18.16 0.15
C ILE A 75 12.51 -16.71 0.57
N VAL A 76 13.19 -16.48 1.69
CA VAL A 76 13.49 -15.14 2.20
C VAL A 76 14.32 -14.35 1.19
N ARG A 77 15.43 -14.93 0.69
CA ARG A 77 16.29 -14.27 -0.30
C ARG A 77 15.56 -13.97 -1.61
N HIS A 78 14.72 -14.90 -2.07
CA HIS A 78 13.93 -14.70 -3.26
C HIS A 78 12.94 -13.54 -3.09
N ALA A 79 12.18 -13.54 -1.99
CA ALA A 79 11.22 -12.47 -1.70
C ALA A 79 11.92 -11.11 -1.56
N GLU A 80 13.00 -11.04 -0.81
CA GLU A 80 13.79 -9.83 -0.62
C GLU A 80 14.34 -9.30 -1.94
N SER A 81 14.90 -10.16 -2.79
CA SER A 81 15.41 -9.80 -4.12
C SER A 81 14.32 -9.26 -5.02
N GLU A 82 13.17 -9.97 -5.15
CA GLU A 82 12.09 -9.55 -6.04
C GLU A 82 11.42 -8.26 -5.58
N ILE A 83 11.19 -8.08 -4.28
CA ILE A 83 10.65 -6.84 -3.71
C ILE A 83 11.61 -5.68 -3.97
N ASN A 84 12.91 -5.87 -3.72
CA ASN A 84 13.90 -4.80 -3.88
C ASN A 84 14.12 -4.35 -5.33
N LYS A 85 13.80 -5.19 -6.35
CA LYS A 85 13.84 -4.76 -7.76
C LYS A 85 12.99 -3.52 -8.03
N THR A 86 11.86 -3.41 -7.39
CA THR A 86 10.90 -2.31 -7.60
C THR A 86 10.83 -1.34 -6.42
N ALA A 87 11.11 -1.79 -5.19
CA ALA A 87 11.23 -0.94 -4.01
C ALA A 87 12.51 -0.08 -4.01
N ILE A 88 13.51 -0.39 -4.87
CA ILE A 88 14.77 0.36 -5.00
C ILE A 88 15.44 0.70 -3.66
N LYS A 89 15.53 -0.30 -2.77
CA LYS A 89 16.13 -0.21 -1.42
C LYS A 89 15.37 0.69 -0.43
N LEU A 90 14.10 1.01 -0.69
CA LEU A 90 13.30 1.87 0.19
C LEU A 90 12.58 1.12 1.32
N VAL A 91 12.62 -0.22 1.34
CA VAL A 91 11.99 -1.05 2.40
C VAL A 91 12.36 -0.60 3.82
N PRO A 92 13.63 -0.27 4.17
CA PRO A 92 14.00 0.14 5.52
C PRO A 92 13.39 1.48 5.98
N PHE A 93 12.91 2.31 5.05
CA PHE A 93 12.34 3.64 5.36
C PHE A 93 10.83 3.64 5.53
N VAL A 94 10.17 2.51 5.24
CA VAL A 94 8.71 2.37 5.30
C VAL A 94 8.34 1.43 6.46
N PRO A 95 7.54 1.87 7.45
CA PRO A 95 7.02 0.97 8.46
C PRO A 95 6.11 -0.09 7.82
N TRP A 96 6.34 -1.33 8.14
CA TRP A 96 5.51 -2.44 7.67
C TRP A 96 5.39 -3.53 8.72
N GLU A 97 4.36 -4.35 8.57
CA GLU A 97 4.11 -5.51 9.43
C GLU A 97 3.51 -6.64 8.60
N GLN A 98 3.89 -7.86 8.90
CA GLN A 98 3.27 -9.05 8.34
C GLN A 98 2.34 -9.66 9.38
N GLU A 99 1.07 -9.83 9.02
CA GLU A 99 0.05 -10.49 9.81
C GLU A 99 -0.79 -11.40 8.90
N GLU A 100 -0.78 -12.70 9.16
CA GLU A 100 -1.50 -13.66 8.33
C GLU A 100 -3.00 -13.41 8.34
N LYS A 101 -3.57 -13.12 9.53
CA LYS A 101 -4.99 -12.91 9.72
C LYS A 101 -5.38 -11.45 9.52
N VAL A 102 -5.87 -11.10 8.34
CA VAL A 102 -6.30 -9.73 8.01
C VAL A 102 -7.34 -9.19 9.00
N SER A 103 -8.21 -10.06 9.56
CA SER A 103 -9.23 -9.69 10.56
C SER A 103 -8.63 -9.04 11.82
N LEU A 104 -7.42 -9.44 12.24
CA LEU A 104 -6.72 -8.83 13.37
C LEU A 104 -6.28 -7.40 13.03
N VAL A 105 -5.78 -7.20 11.81
CA VAL A 105 -5.40 -5.87 11.30
C VAL A 105 -6.62 -4.96 11.23
N LEU A 106 -7.73 -5.44 10.64
CA LEU A 106 -8.97 -4.65 10.55
C LEU A 106 -9.52 -4.28 11.92
N SER A 107 -9.56 -5.24 12.85
CA SER A 107 -10.01 -4.98 14.23
C SER A 107 -9.16 -3.90 14.91
N HIS A 108 -7.84 -3.93 14.75
CA HIS A 108 -6.93 -2.93 15.28
C HIS A 108 -7.16 -1.55 14.64
N LEU A 109 -7.28 -1.49 13.33
CA LEU A 109 -7.46 -0.23 12.59
C LEU A 109 -8.83 0.42 12.88
N LYS A 110 -9.91 -0.38 12.92
CA LYS A 110 -11.25 0.10 13.33
C LYS A 110 -11.22 0.69 14.74
N LYS A 111 -10.59 0.01 15.71
CA LYS A 111 -10.42 0.54 17.08
C LYS A 111 -9.60 1.83 17.13
N SER A 112 -8.70 2.03 16.18
CA SER A 112 -7.89 3.24 16.04
C SER A 112 -8.57 4.34 15.22
N GLY A 113 -9.86 4.16 14.87
CA GLY A 113 -10.66 5.14 14.15
C GLY A 113 -10.37 5.27 12.65
N HIS A 114 -9.70 4.27 12.04
CA HIS A 114 -9.47 4.30 10.59
C HIS A 114 -10.75 3.97 9.83
N GLN A 115 -11.05 4.76 8.81
CA GLN A 115 -12.02 4.38 7.79
C GLN A 115 -11.42 3.28 6.90
N ILE A 116 -12.08 2.14 6.84
CA ILE A 116 -11.64 0.97 6.07
C ILE A 116 -12.26 1.03 4.67
N ILE A 117 -11.43 1.04 3.65
CA ILE A 117 -11.88 1.19 2.26
C ILE A 117 -11.30 0.06 1.43
N SER A 118 -12.15 -0.77 0.85
CA SER A 118 -11.78 -1.75 -0.16
C SER A 118 -11.69 -1.11 -1.54
N VAL A 119 -10.63 -1.46 -2.26
CA VAL A 119 -10.41 -0.97 -3.63
C VAL A 119 -10.75 -2.11 -4.59
N GLU A 120 -11.99 -2.09 -5.09
CA GLU A 120 -12.53 -3.16 -5.93
C GLU A 120 -13.66 -2.66 -6.83
N GLN A 121 -13.89 -3.35 -7.96
CA GLN A 121 -15.01 -3.10 -8.86
C GLN A 121 -16.18 -4.04 -8.52
N THR A 122 -17.22 -3.50 -7.93
CA THR A 122 -18.46 -4.22 -7.61
C THR A 122 -19.66 -3.38 -8.01
N ASP A 123 -20.87 -3.95 -7.97
CA ASP A 123 -22.13 -3.22 -8.18
C ASP A 123 -22.41 -2.19 -7.07
N GLU A 124 -21.82 -2.35 -5.88
CA GLU A 124 -21.93 -1.41 -4.76
C GLU A 124 -20.79 -0.39 -4.71
N SER A 125 -19.75 -0.55 -5.55
CA SER A 125 -18.58 0.33 -5.52
C SER A 125 -18.86 1.71 -6.12
N VAL A 126 -18.27 2.74 -5.52
CA VAL A 126 -18.42 4.15 -5.93
C VAL A 126 -17.14 4.65 -6.61
N ASP A 127 -17.28 5.52 -7.59
CA ASP A 127 -16.13 6.23 -8.17
C ASP A 127 -15.33 6.94 -7.06
N TYR A 128 -14.06 6.63 -6.96
CA TYR A 128 -13.17 7.14 -5.92
C TYR A 128 -13.16 8.67 -5.78
N ARG A 129 -13.52 9.40 -6.83
CA ARG A 129 -13.59 10.87 -6.86
C ARG A 129 -14.88 11.43 -6.23
N GLN A 130 -15.88 10.61 -6.04
CA GLN A 130 -17.19 11.00 -5.49
C GLN A 130 -17.33 10.71 -4.00
N VAL A 131 -16.27 10.18 -3.39
CA VAL A 131 -16.25 9.78 -1.99
C VAL A 131 -15.68 10.90 -1.12
N LYS A 132 -16.32 11.10 0.05
CA LYS A 132 -15.75 11.91 1.14
C LYS A 132 -14.95 11.02 2.08
N TYR A 133 -13.63 11.11 2.00
CA TYR A 133 -12.73 10.34 2.85
C TYR A 133 -12.62 10.92 4.26
N GLN A 134 -12.60 10.04 5.27
CA GLN A 134 -12.49 10.41 6.69
C GLN A 134 -11.17 9.86 7.24
N PHE A 135 -10.21 10.75 7.49
CA PHE A 135 -8.91 10.36 8.02
C PHE A 135 -8.98 9.96 9.51
N PRO A 136 -8.16 8.99 9.94
CA PRO A 136 -7.18 8.24 9.15
C PRO A 136 -7.84 7.18 8.25
N VAL A 137 -7.25 6.90 7.07
CA VAL A 137 -7.78 5.97 6.06
C VAL A 137 -6.91 4.71 5.97
N ALA A 138 -7.54 3.56 5.81
CA ALA A 138 -6.88 2.31 5.45
C ALA A 138 -7.44 1.78 4.11
N LEU A 139 -6.57 1.61 3.12
CA LEU A 139 -6.93 1.07 1.80
C LEU A 139 -6.58 -0.42 1.72
N ILE A 140 -7.55 -1.26 1.38
CA ILE A 140 -7.36 -2.69 1.14
C ILE A 140 -7.20 -2.93 -0.36
N PHE A 141 -6.10 -3.58 -0.72
CA PHE A 141 -5.83 -4.06 -2.07
C PHE A 141 -5.78 -5.57 -2.05
N GLY A 142 -6.57 -6.21 -2.91
CA GLY A 142 -6.69 -7.66 -3.02
C GLY A 142 -5.79 -8.27 -4.10
N HIS A 143 -5.96 -9.57 -4.27
CA HIS A 143 -5.23 -10.37 -5.27
C HIS A 143 -5.47 -9.86 -6.69
N GLU A 144 -4.43 -9.89 -7.55
CA GLU A 144 -4.43 -9.26 -8.88
C GLU A 144 -5.45 -9.86 -9.87
N ARG A 145 -5.98 -11.04 -9.62
CA ARG A 145 -6.96 -11.71 -10.49
C ARG A 145 -8.33 -11.89 -9.88
N THR A 146 -8.40 -12.14 -8.58
CA THR A 146 -9.66 -12.41 -7.86
C THR A 146 -10.13 -11.24 -7.01
N GLY A 147 -9.31 -10.20 -6.90
CA GLY A 147 -9.67 -8.99 -6.17
C GLY A 147 -9.70 -9.15 -4.66
N VAL A 148 -10.49 -8.33 -4.01
CA VAL A 148 -10.75 -8.36 -2.57
C VAL A 148 -11.84 -9.37 -2.27
N GLU A 149 -11.64 -10.22 -1.26
CA GLU A 149 -12.60 -11.25 -0.87
C GLU A 149 -13.91 -10.65 -0.34
N GLU A 150 -15.03 -11.33 -0.59
CA GLU A 150 -16.38 -10.86 -0.25
C GLU A 150 -16.54 -10.51 1.24
N ASP A 151 -15.94 -11.31 2.12
CA ASP A 151 -16.02 -11.07 3.56
C ASP A 151 -15.28 -9.77 3.95
N LEU A 152 -14.19 -9.42 3.27
CA LEU A 152 -13.49 -8.15 3.48
C LEU A 152 -14.27 -6.96 2.90
N LEU A 153 -14.96 -7.16 1.77
CA LEU A 153 -15.84 -6.13 1.20
C LEU A 153 -16.96 -5.78 2.19
N LYS A 154 -17.59 -6.80 2.81
CA LYS A 154 -18.64 -6.61 3.84
C LYS A 154 -18.12 -5.94 5.13
N GLU A 155 -16.84 -6.10 5.43
CA GLU A 155 -16.21 -5.47 6.60
C GLU A 155 -15.74 -4.04 6.35
N SER A 156 -15.76 -3.57 5.10
CA SER A 156 -15.31 -2.24 4.71
C SER A 156 -16.40 -1.20 4.91
N ASP A 157 -16.00 0.01 5.30
CA ASP A 157 -16.90 1.15 5.42
C ASP A 157 -17.31 1.68 4.03
N LEU A 158 -16.45 1.50 3.03
CA LEU A 158 -16.67 1.89 1.64
C LEU A 158 -15.97 0.92 0.69
N ILE A 159 -16.53 0.78 -0.51
CA ILE A 159 -15.89 0.13 -1.64
C ILE A 159 -15.74 1.17 -2.75
N VAL A 160 -14.52 1.36 -3.25
CA VAL A 160 -14.25 2.35 -4.29
C VAL A 160 -13.58 1.72 -5.51
N HIS A 161 -13.86 2.27 -6.68
CA HIS A 161 -13.21 1.86 -7.92
C HIS A 161 -12.66 3.05 -8.71
N ILE A 162 -11.71 2.78 -9.59
CA ILE A 162 -11.26 3.71 -10.62
C ILE A 162 -12.00 3.36 -11.90
N PRO A 163 -12.81 4.28 -12.49
CA PRO A 163 -13.50 4.02 -13.74
C PRO A 163 -12.55 3.68 -14.89
N MET A 164 -12.87 2.64 -15.64
CA MET A 164 -12.11 2.20 -16.80
C MET A 164 -12.79 2.66 -18.07
N SER A 165 -12.06 3.36 -18.95
CA SER A 165 -12.58 3.82 -20.26
C SER A 165 -12.00 3.05 -21.44
N GLY A 166 -11.09 2.11 -21.18
CA GLY A 166 -10.42 1.31 -22.22
C GLY A 166 -10.98 -0.10 -22.32
N MET A 167 -10.32 -0.94 -23.14
CA MET A 167 -10.67 -2.36 -23.30
C MET A 167 -10.17 -3.25 -22.13
N GLY A 168 -9.29 -2.75 -21.29
CA GLY A 168 -8.80 -3.47 -20.11
C GLY A 168 -9.84 -3.44 -18.98
N ASN A 169 -9.89 -4.51 -18.18
CA ASN A 169 -10.85 -4.64 -17.08
C ASN A 169 -10.36 -3.98 -15.78
N SER A 170 -9.05 -3.79 -15.62
CA SER A 170 -8.46 -3.24 -14.39
C SER A 170 -7.10 -2.60 -14.64
N HIS A 171 -6.68 -1.74 -13.74
CA HIS A 171 -5.29 -1.27 -13.63
C HIS A 171 -4.43 -2.29 -12.87
N ASN A 172 -3.11 -2.18 -13.04
CA ASN A 172 -2.19 -2.85 -12.11
C ASN A 172 -2.46 -2.36 -10.68
N VAL A 173 -2.45 -3.27 -9.71
CA VAL A 173 -2.82 -2.97 -8.32
C VAL A 173 -1.97 -1.86 -7.68
N ALA A 174 -0.68 -1.80 -7.97
CA ALA A 174 0.19 -0.74 -7.46
C ALA A 174 -0.05 0.61 -8.17
N MET A 175 -0.43 0.60 -9.45
CA MET A 175 -0.88 1.81 -10.16
C MET A 175 -2.19 2.32 -9.57
N THR A 176 -3.14 1.44 -9.28
CA THR A 176 -4.37 1.74 -8.56
C THR A 176 -4.05 2.42 -7.23
N GLY A 177 -3.14 1.83 -6.45
CA GLY A 177 -2.67 2.40 -5.18
C GLY A 177 -2.09 3.81 -5.34
N ALA A 178 -1.30 4.05 -6.39
CA ALA A 178 -0.72 5.36 -6.64
C ALA A 178 -1.76 6.43 -6.98
N ILE A 179 -2.74 6.08 -7.82
CA ILE A 179 -3.82 7.00 -8.21
C ILE A 179 -4.67 7.37 -6.99
N LEU A 180 -5.15 6.36 -6.24
CA LEU A 180 -6.01 6.60 -5.09
C LEU A 180 -5.29 7.35 -3.97
N ALA A 181 -4.12 6.88 -3.56
CA ALA A 181 -3.38 7.47 -2.46
C ALA A 181 -3.03 8.94 -2.73
N ASN A 182 -2.57 9.24 -3.96
CA ASN A 182 -2.26 10.62 -4.34
C ASN A 182 -3.53 11.50 -4.34
N TYR A 183 -4.63 11.00 -4.89
CA TYR A 183 -5.91 11.73 -4.89
C TYR A 183 -6.38 12.02 -3.46
N ILE A 184 -6.43 11.01 -2.60
CA ILE A 184 -6.92 11.12 -1.21
C ILE A 184 -6.09 12.14 -0.43
N LEU A 185 -4.76 12.07 -0.54
CA LEU A 185 -3.88 12.95 0.24
C LEU A 185 -3.87 14.41 -0.24
N ASN A 186 -4.21 14.67 -1.50
CA ASN A 186 -4.16 16.03 -2.06
C ASN A 186 -5.53 16.71 -2.18
N ASN A 187 -6.63 15.96 -2.15
CA ASN A 187 -7.96 16.52 -2.38
C ASN A 187 -8.94 16.38 -1.22
N CYS A 188 -8.53 15.69 -0.14
CA CYS A 188 -9.45 15.33 0.95
C CYS A 188 -8.92 15.71 2.35
N GLN A 189 -8.07 16.74 2.44
CA GLN A 189 -7.59 17.30 3.71
C GLN A 189 -8.54 18.36 4.24
#